data_87e061bbb5bdfd9327e76a51f3705acf
#
_entry.id   87e061bbb5bdfd9327e76a51f3705acf
#
_cell.length_a   1.000
_cell.length_b   1.000
_cell.length_c   1.000
_cell.angle_alpha   90.00
_cell.angle_beta   90.00
_cell.angle_gamma   90.00
#
_symmetry.space_group_name_H-M   'P 1'
#
loop_
_entity.id
_entity.type
_entity.pdbx_description
1 polymer ?
#
loop_
_entity_poly.entity_id
_entity_poly.type
_entity_poly.pdbx_seq_one_letter_code
_entity_poly.pdbx_strand_id
1 'polypeptide(L)'
;MLNIKNFTKIVITTILLVACGGGSGGGSSAPEPIPTPAPTPAPTPAPTPEPTPAPTGVYEMDENCPTHIKEAFLDVSEAPGPGEQYNMMPRLQVSCSNGNLVINSNSVPHYSFIPMTPNDLVERDEQWSVPLEPSYDVSRQPTNIGANGPVVLGYMGFTNTGLNIFGPTEGGQPANQAYGDPVYNNILDDCGGHTAFAYHNHALNFRCFNPNGLTANPATDPQPEILYTSLILGFGPDGFPIFNEYEYANNDGVNLVSPQSSYELIDGQNPQRYVFDAYEYVEKDNLEIYLDECNGHSHDNPHGYEYHYHATEDFPYIYGCIRGEPFGIGGGGQGGNNND
;
A
#
# COMPACT_ATOMS: atom_id res chain seq x y z
N MET A 1 24.43 30.39 -3.84
CA MET A 1 24.35 31.63 -4.64
C MET A 1 23.51 31.36 -5.87
N LEU A 2 22.51 32.11 -6.09
CA LEU A 2 21.55 32.26 -7.19
C LEU A 2 20.17 31.69 -6.88
N ASN A 3 19.20 32.38 -6.97
CA ASN A 3 18.63 33.69 -7.37
C ASN A 3 17.11 33.47 -7.49
N ILE A 4 16.42 34.07 -6.58
CA ILE A 4 14.94 34.06 -6.49
C ILE A 4 14.40 34.99 -7.57
N LYS A 5 13.47 34.56 -8.40
CA LYS A 5 12.66 35.42 -9.24
C LYS A 5 11.20 35.42 -8.80
N ASN A 6 10.79 36.50 -8.19
CA ASN A 6 9.42 36.87 -7.89
C ASN A 6 8.60 37.03 -9.17
N PHE A 7 7.42 36.45 -9.23
CA PHE A 7 6.38 36.85 -10.18
C PHE A 7 5.19 37.42 -9.41
N THR A 8 5.03 38.72 -9.53
CA THR A 8 3.88 39.51 -9.05
C THR A 8 2.72 39.34 -10.04
N LYS A 9 1.57 38.86 -9.59
CA LYS A 9 0.33 38.88 -10.38
C LYS A 9 -0.41 40.16 -10.11
N ILE A 10 -0.63 40.97 -11.16
CA ILE A 10 -1.47 42.16 -11.18
C ILE A 10 -2.90 41.73 -11.48
N VAL A 11 -3.81 42.06 -10.57
CA VAL A 11 -5.26 41.91 -10.78
C VAL A 11 -5.81 43.27 -11.29
N ILE A 12 -6.38 43.28 -12.47
CA ILE A 12 -7.08 44.43 -13.05
C ILE A 12 -8.58 44.24 -12.80
N THR A 13 -9.14 45.10 -11.97
CA THR A 13 -10.58 45.20 -11.73
C THR A 13 -11.19 46.23 -12.68
N THR A 14 -12.09 45.80 -13.53
CA THR A 14 -12.82 46.69 -14.45
C THR A 14 -14.16 47.04 -13.80
N ILE A 15 -14.37 48.32 -13.54
CA ILE A 15 -15.65 48.89 -13.05
C ILE A 15 -16.44 49.36 -14.26
N LEU A 16 -17.65 48.87 -14.46
CA LEU A 16 -18.63 49.40 -15.40
C LEU A 16 -19.59 50.32 -14.65
N LEU A 17 -19.58 51.59 -15.03
CA LEU A 17 -20.63 52.55 -14.70
C LEU A 17 -21.74 52.50 -15.75
N VAL A 18 -22.99 52.36 -15.32
CA VAL A 18 -24.17 52.59 -16.17
C VAL A 18 -24.88 53.83 -15.70
N ALA A 19 -25.06 54.77 -16.62
CA ALA A 19 -25.69 56.06 -16.39
C ALA A 19 -27.21 56.03 -16.57
N CYS A 20 -27.91 56.73 -15.69
CA CYS A 20 -29.32 57.03 -15.80
C CYS A 20 -29.63 58.02 -16.93
N GLY A 21 -30.68 57.75 -17.72
CA GLY A 21 -31.32 58.68 -18.61
C GLY A 21 -32.81 58.86 -18.26
N GLY A 22 -33.22 60.01 -17.89
CA GLY A 22 -34.60 60.35 -17.57
C GLY A 22 -35.44 60.73 -18.80
N GLY A 23 -36.76 60.56 -18.71
CA GLY A 23 -37.74 61.02 -19.68
C GLY A 23 -39.12 61.08 -19.05
N SER A 24 -39.68 62.31 -19.10
CA SER A 24 -40.93 62.75 -18.48
C SER A 24 -42.18 62.47 -19.33
N GLY A 25 -43.29 62.30 -18.64
CA GLY A 25 -44.53 62.94 -19.02
C GLY A 25 -45.64 62.03 -19.56
N GLY A 26 -46.82 62.10 -18.91
CA GLY A 26 -48.11 61.74 -19.45
C GLY A 26 -49.05 61.18 -18.38
N GLY A 27 -49.93 62.08 -17.83
CA GLY A 27 -50.95 61.66 -16.89
C GLY A 27 -52.09 60.91 -17.56
N SER A 28 -52.60 59.88 -16.90
CA SER A 28 -53.89 59.30 -17.13
C SER A 28 -54.40 58.67 -15.81
N SER A 29 -55.70 58.97 -15.53
CA SER A 29 -56.45 58.64 -14.31
C SER A 29 -56.30 57.08 -13.99
N ALA A 30 -56.01 56.84 -12.76
CA ALA A 30 -55.89 55.45 -12.21
C ALA A 30 -57.26 54.81 -12.07
N PRO A 31 -57.41 53.51 -12.46
CA PRO A 31 -58.52 52.68 -12.01
C PRO A 31 -58.26 52.22 -10.57
N GLU A 32 -59.35 52.00 -9.85
CA GLU A 32 -59.35 51.50 -8.45
C GLU A 32 -58.50 50.20 -8.31
N PRO A 33 -57.78 50.03 -7.20
CA PRO A 33 -56.97 48.86 -7.00
C PRO A 33 -57.86 47.59 -6.77
N ILE A 34 -57.65 46.60 -7.60
CA ILE A 34 -58.19 45.24 -7.41
C ILE A 34 -57.54 44.67 -6.16
N PRO A 35 -58.29 44.04 -5.22
CA PRO A 35 -57.69 43.47 -4.02
C PRO A 35 -56.69 42.38 -4.41
N THR A 36 -55.44 42.56 -3.99
CA THR A 36 -54.37 41.58 -4.16
C THR A 36 -54.72 40.31 -3.39
N PRO A 37 -54.72 39.12 -4.02
CA PRO A 37 -54.98 37.87 -3.29
C PRO A 37 -53.87 37.68 -2.24
N ALA A 38 -54.25 37.17 -1.09
CA ALA A 38 -53.33 36.88 -0.01
C ALA A 38 -52.20 35.91 -0.51
N PRO A 39 -50.96 36.09 -0.11
CA PRO A 39 -49.87 35.22 -0.52
C PRO A 39 -50.13 33.78 -0.08
N THR A 40 -50.06 32.85 -1.01
CA THR A 40 -50.12 31.45 -0.72
C THR A 40 -48.92 31.09 0.22
N PRO A 41 -49.15 30.41 1.33
CA PRO A 41 -48.04 30.02 2.22
C PRO A 41 -47.01 29.22 1.44
N ALA A 42 -45.73 29.56 1.62
CA ALA A 42 -44.62 28.87 1.00
C ALA A 42 -44.67 27.39 1.43
N PRO A 43 -44.39 26.44 0.54
CA PRO A 43 -44.34 25.02 0.90
C PRO A 43 -43.28 24.81 1.99
N THR A 44 -43.67 24.07 3.04
CA THR A 44 -42.73 23.65 4.07
C THR A 44 -41.58 22.88 3.40
N PRO A 45 -40.29 23.24 3.64
CA PRO A 45 -39.18 22.50 3.07
C PRO A 45 -39.30 21.02 3.48
N ALA A 46 -39.07 20.14 2.52
CA ALA A 46 -38.97 18.72 2.77
C ALA A 46 -37.85 18.45 3.82
N PRO A 47 -38.00 17.51 4.72
CA PRO A 47 -36.92 17.17 5.64
C PRO A 47 -35.67 16.81 4.85
N THR A 48 -34.56 17.42 5.21
CA THR A 48 -33.25 17.05 4.68
C THR A 48 -33.02 15.58 5.02
N PRO A 49 -32.70 14.72 4.05
CA PRO A 49 -32.37 13.32 4.36
C PRO A 49 -31.22 13.25 5.38
N GLU A 50 -31.37 12.39 6.35
CA GLU A 50 -30.32 12.13 7.32
C GLU A 50 -29.08 11.64 6.56
N PRO A 51 -27.86 12.13 6.86
CA PRO A 51 -26.67 11.70 6.16
C PRO A 51 -26.51 10.19 6.32
N THR A 52 -26.33 9.50 5.22
CA THR A 52 -25.97 8.07 5.24
C THR A 52 -24.63 7.94 5.98
N PRO A 53 -24.51 7.02 6.95
CA PRO A 53 -23.24 6.78 7.61
C PRO A 53 -22.14 6.51 6.58
N ALA A 54 -20.95 7.07 6.79
CA ALA A 54 -19.79 6.77 5.96
C ALA A 54 -19.48 5.26 6.05
N PRO A 55 -19.02 4.62 4.97
CA PRO A 55 -18.59 3.23 5.02
C PRO A 55 -17.43 3.10 6.00
N THR A 56 -17.40 2.01 6.77
CA THR A 56 -16.31 1.66 7.68
C THR A 56 -15.57 0.45 7.16
N GLY A 57 -14.29 0.32 7.52
CA GLY A 57 -13.52 -0.88 7.26
C GLY A 57 -14.08 -2.10 8.00
N VAL A 58 -13.61 -3.28 7.65
CA VAL A 58 -13.94 -4.53 8.33
C VAL A 58 -12.66 -5.23 8.73
N TYR A 59 -12.57 -5.60 10.01
CA TYR A 59 -11.50 -6.43 10.53
C TYR A 59 -12.08 -7.56 11.38
N GLU A 60 -11.68 -8.78 11.06
CA GLU A 60 -12.05 -9.97 11.83
C GLU A 60 -10.81 -10.82 12.08
N MET A 61 -10.56 -11.14 13.36
CA MET A 61 -9.46 -11.98 13.81
C MET A 61 -10.00 -13.19 14.54
N ASP A 62 -9.60 -14.39 14.09
CA ASP A 62 -9.94 -15.63 14.78
C ASP A 62 -9.16 -15.70 16.10
N GLU A 63 -9.89 -15.78 17.21
CA GLU A 63 -9.34 -15.88 18.55
C GLU A 63 -8.46 -17.12 18.78
N ASN A 64 -8.60 -18.15 17.94
CA ASN A 64 -7.79 -19.36 18.00
C ASN A 64 -6.43 -19.21 17.33
N CYS A 65 -6.17 -18.10 16.65
CA CYS A 65 -4.83 -17.85 16.11
C CYS A 65 -3.80 -17.67 17.24
N PRO A 66 -2.55 -18.12 17.03
CA PRO A 66 -1.43 -17.86 17.94
C PRO A 66 -1.26 -16.37 18.25
N THR A 67 -0.75 -16.06 19.44
CA THR A 67 -0.60 -14.67 19.91
C THR A 67 0.23 -13.83 18.95
N HIS A 68 1.37 -14.34 18.47
CA HIS A 68 2.23 -13.62 17.53
C HIS A 68 1.54 -13.30 16.20
N ILE A 69 0.61 -14.15 15.75
CA ILE A 69 -0.22 -13.86 14.56
C ILE A 69 -1.23 -12.75 14.87
N LYS A 70 -1.92 -12.82 16.02
CA LYS A 70 -2.88 -11.78 16.41
C LYS A 70 -2.22 -10.39 16.56
N GLU A 71 -0.98 -10.38 17.05
CA GLU A 71 -0.20 -9.15 17.24
C GLU A 71 0.41 -8.63 15.93
N ALA A 72 0.58 -9.49 14.92
CA ALA A 72 1.14 -9.09 13.64
C ALA A 72 0.17 -8.25 12.78
N PHE A 73 -1.13 -8.59 12.80
CA PHE A 73 -2.10 -7.93 11.95
C PHE A 73 -2.66 -6.66 12.57
N LEU A 74 -2.92 -5.67 11.73
CA LEU A 74 -3.50 -4.38 12.14
C LEU A 74 -5.02 -4.39 11.95
N ASP A 75 -5.74 -3.85 12.95
CA ASP A 75 -7.18 -3.65 12.86
C ASP A 75 -7.50 -2.48 11.90
N VAL A 76 -7.91 -2.80 10.70
CA VAL A 76 -8.22 -1.82 9.66
C VAL A 76 -9.66 -1.31 9.70
N SER A 77 -10.47 -1.70 10.69
CA SER A 77 -11.90 -1.32 10.77
C SER A 77 -12.11 0.18 10.91
N GLU A 78 -11.22 0.86 11.62
CA GLU A 78 -11.27 2.31 11.84
C GLU A 78 -10.29 3.09 10.93
N ALA A 79 -9.66 2.41 9.99
CA ALA A 79 -8.71 3.05 9.08
C ALA A 79 -9.45 4.01 8.13
N PRO A 80 -8.80 5.13 7.70
CA PRO A 80 -9.42 6.15 6.86
C PRO A 80 -9.74 5.65 5.44
N GLY A 81 -9.08 4.57 4.99
CA GLY A 81 -9.24 4.05 3.64
C GLY A 81 -8.64 4.93 2.55
N PRO A 82 -8.87 4.58 1.28
CA PRO A 82 -8.22 5.22 0.14
C PRO A 82 -8.73 6.64 -0.18
N GLY A 83 -9.79 7.08 0.46
CA GLY A 83 -10.45 8.37 0.26
C GLY A 83 -11.92 8.24 -0.13
N GLU A 84 -12.72 9.22 0.28
CA GLU A 84 -14.19 9.21 0.09
C GLU A 84 -14.63 9.06 -1.38
N GLN A 85 -13.83 9.58 -2.32
CA GLN A 85 -14.11 9.51 -3.75
C GLN A 85 -14.14 8.08 -4.31
N TYR A 86 -13.48 7.13 -3.63
CA TYR A 86 -13.45 5.72 -4.07
C TYR A 86 -14.65 4.93 -3.55
N ASN A 87 -15.31 5.40 -2.49
CA ASN A 87 -16.46 4.74 -1.85
C ASN A 87 -16.20 3.25 -1.54
N MET A 88 -14.99 2.94 -1.12
CA MET A 88 -14.56 1.60 -0.70
C MET A 88 -13.66 1.69 0.52
N MET A 89 -13.70 0.66 1.37
CA MET A 89 -12.95 0.61 2.62
C MET A 89 -12.20 -0.73 2.72
N PRO A 90 -11.07 -0.79 3.43
CA PRO A 90 -10.32 -2.02 3.59
C PRO A 90 -11.14 -3.07 4.34
N ARG A 91 -11.03 -4.33 3.91
CA ARG A 91 -11.59 -5.50 4.58
C ARG A 91 -10.50 -6.54 4.76
N LEU A 92 -10.35 -7.03 5.97
CA LEU A 92 -9.39 -8.06 6.33
C LEU A 92 -10.02 -9.04 7.31
N GLN A 93 -10.00 -10.32 6.97
CA GLN A 93 -10.36 -11.42 7.84
C GLN A 93 -9.16 -12.36 7.98
N VAL A 94 -8.79 -12.65 9.21
CA VAL A 94 -7.64 -13.50 9.54
C VAL A 94 -8.14 -14.71 10.33
N SER A 95 -7.76 -15.89 9.88
CA SER A 95 -8.08 -17.13 10.57
C SER A 95 -6.93 -18.12 10.54
N CYS A 96 -6.94 -19.06 11.51
CA CYS A 96 -5.89 -20.07 11.64
C CYS A 96 -6.57 -21.44 11.68
N SER A 97 -6.37 -22.24 10.63
CA SER A 97 -7.04 -23.53 10.53
C SER A 97 -6.16 -24.55 9.80
N ASN A 98 -6.22 -25.81 10.25
CA ASN A 98 -5.51 -26.94 9.64
C ASN A 98 -3.99 -26.69 9.45
N GLY A 99 -3.36 -25.97 10.39
CA GLY A 99 -1.93 -25.63 10.31
C GLY A 99 -1.59 -24.48 9.35
N ASN A 100 -2.61 -23.77 8.85
CA ASN A 100 -2.44 -22.63 7.94
C ASN A 100 -2.94 -21.33 8.56
N LEU A 101 -2.24 -20.25 8.25
CA LEU A 101 -2.72 -18.88 8.31
C LEU A 101 -3.52 -18.61 7.04
N VAL A 102 -4.77 -18.21 7.19
CA VAL A 102 -5.67 -17.88 6.07
C VAL A 102 -6.13 -16.45 6.22
N ILE A 103 -5.95 -15.64 5.19
CA ILE A 103 -6.54 -14.31 5.11
C ILE A 103 -7.51 -14.19 3.94
N ASN A 104 -8.57 -13.41 4.13
CA ASN A 104 -9.43 -12.91 3.07
C ASN A 104 -9.38 -11.38 3.10
N SER A 105 -9.12 -10.76 1.97
CA SER A 105 -8.95 -9.32 1.86
C SER A 105 -9.57 -8.80 0.57
N ASN A 106 -9.94 -7.51 0.57
CA ASN A 106 -10.36 -6.85 -0.67
C ASN A 106 -9.26 -6.06 -1.36
N SER A 107 -8.02 -6.14 -0.88
CA SER A 107 -6.84 -5.43 -1.43
C SER A 107 -7.03 -3.91 -1.60
N VAL A 108 -7.82 -3.31 -0.71
CA VAL A 108 -8.04 -1.87 -0.65
C VAL A 108 -7.09 -1.26 0.38
N PRO A 109 -6.30 -0.24 0.03
CA PRO A 109 -5.38 0.39 0.99
C PRO A 109 -6.12 1.02 2.16
N HIS A 110 -5.54 0.92 3.35
CA HIS A 110 -6.07 1.49 4.58
C HIS A 110 -5.75 2.98 4.74
N TYR A 111 -5.01 3.55 3.82
CA TYR A 111 -4.56 4.96 3.74
C TYR A 111 -4.98 5.60 2.42
N SER A 112 -4.84 6.92 2.32
CA SER A 112 -5.21 7.69 1.12
C SER A 112 -4.46 7.18 -0.12
N PHE A 113 -5.20 6.73 -1.10
CA PHE A 113 -4.65 6.25 -2.37
C PHE A 113 -4.16 7.40 -3.23
N ILE A 114 -2.89 7.32 -3.67
CA ILE A 114 -2.27 8.24 -4.60
C ILE A 114 -2.06 7.52 -5.93
N PRO A 115 -2.74 7.93 -7.02
CA PRO A 115 -2.58 7.31 -8.33
C PRO A 115 -1.17 7.56 -8.89
N MET A 116 -0.32 6.53 -8.92
CA MET A 116 1.02 6.57 -9.51
C MET A 116 1.05 5.99 -10.93
N THR A 117 0.03 5.23 -11.29
CA THR A 117 -0.17 4.61 -12.60
C THR A 117 -1.54 5.01 -13.15
N PRO A 118 -1.81 4.83 -14.46
CA PRO A 118 -3.11 5.18 -15.05
C PRO A 118 -4.25 4.21 -14.72
N ASN A 119 -4.01 3.20 -13.89
CA ASN A 119 -5.00 2.20 -13.54
C ASN A 119 -5.87 2.65 -12.36
N ASP A 120 -7.16 2.34 -12.43
CA ASP A 120 -8.10 2.64 -11.35
C ASP A 120 -7.87 1.73 -10.13
N LEU A 121 -8.22 2.25 -8.93
CA LEU A 121 -8.31 1.43 -7.74
C LEU A 121 -9.55 0.54 -7.83
N VAL A 122 -9.39 -0.77 -7.65
CA VAL A 122 -10.46 -1.78 -7.78
C VAL A 122 -10.43 -2.70 -6.57
N GLU A 123 -11.60 -2.93 -6.01
CA GLU A 123 -11.80 -3.97 -5.00
C GLU A 123 -11.63 -5.37 -5.59
N ARG A 124 -11.03 -6.28 -4.82
CA ARG A 124 -10.82 -7.69 -5.18
C ARG A 124 -11.28 -8.59 -4.04
N ASP A 125 -11.52 -9.86 -4.35
CA ASP A 125 -11.68 -10.90 -3.34
C ASP A 125 -10.42 -11.77 -3.37
N GLU A 126 -9.47 -11.41 -2.50
CA GLU A 126 -8.19 -12.10 -2.39
C GLU A 126 -8.22 -13.07 -1.21
N GLN A 127 -7.74 -14.27 -1.43
CA GLN A 127 -7.57 -15.27 -0.38
C GLN A 127 -6.14 -15.82 -0.40
N TRP A 128 -5.48 -15.77 0.74
CA TRP A 128 -4.20 -16.38 0.97
C TRP A 128 -4.32 -17.52 1.99
N SER A 129 -3.51 -18.55 1.79
CA SER A 129 -3.35 -19.64 2.74
C SER A 129 -1.88 -20.03 2.77
N VAL A 130 -1.20 -19.82 3.89
CA VAL A 130 0.22 -20.12 4.07
C VAL A 130 0.44 -20.93 5.35
N PRO A 131 1.53 -21.70 5.48
CA PRO A 131 1.82 -22.43 6.71
C PRO A 131 1.92 -21.50 7.91
N LEU A 132 1.29 -21.87 9.03
CA LEU A 132 1.49 -21.21 10.33
C LEU A 132 2.89 -21.47 10.91
N GLU A 133 3.43 -22.66 10.62
CA GLU A 133 4.75 -23.08 11.06
C GLU A 133 5.56 -23.42 9.80
N PRO A 134 6.12 -22.42 9.11
CA PRO A 134 6.93 -22.63 7.93
C PRO A 134 8.20 -23.42 8.28
N SER A 135 8.67 -24.25 7.36
CA SER A 135 9.86 -25.06 7.55
C SER A 135 11.04 -24.48 6.80
N TYR A 136 12.13 -24.24 7.53
CA TYR A 136 13.41 -23.80 6.99
C TYR A 136 14.38 -24.98 6.89
N ASP A 137 14.97 -25.16 5.70
CA ASP A 137 16.03 -26.11 5.46
C ASP A 137 17.21 -25.37 4.80
N VAL A 138 18.27 -25.14 5.56
CA VAL A 138 19.48 -24.45 5.12
C VAL A 138 20.13 -25.13 3.91
N SER A 139 19.92 -26.44 3.71
CA SER A 139 20.45 -27.18 2.57
C SER A 139 19.63 -27.00 1.29
N ARG A 140 18.42 -26.47 1.41
CA ARG A 140 17.54 -26.21 0.27
C ARG A 140 18.08 -25.07 -0.57
N GLN A 141 18.11 -25.29 -1.86
CA GLN A 141 18.35 -24.18 -2.79
C GLN A 141 17.15 -23.24 -2.80
N PRO A 142 17.38 -21.93 -2.82
CA PRO A 142 16.30 -20.95 -2.93
C PRO A 142 15.38 -21.25 -4.11
N THR A 143 14.08 -21.14 -3.87
CA THR A 143 13.09 -21.33 -4.93
C THR A 143 12.87 -20.01 -5.66
N ASN A 144 13.22 -20.00 -6.93
CA ASN A 144 12.89 -18.91 -7.82
C ASN A 144 11.41 -18.97 -8.19
N ILE A 145 10.69 -17.89 -7.98
CA ILE A 145 9.27 -17.81 -8.29
C ILE A 145 9.11 -17.02 -9.58
N GLY A 146 9.24 -17.70 -10.71
CA GLY A 146 9.04 -17.06 -12.00
C GLY A 146 9.65 -17.87 -13.14
N ALA A 147 9.14 -17.66 -14.35
CA ALA A 147 9.53 -18.45 -15.53
C ALA A 147 10.96 -18.19 -16.01
N ASN A 148 11.57 -17.06 -15.66
CA ASN A 148 12.85 -16.62 -16.22
C ASN A 148 13.79 -15.97 -15.19
N GLY A 149 13.66 -16.29 -13.91
CA GLY A 149 14.51 -15.70 -12.88
C GLY A 149 13.92 -15.78 -11.49
N PRO A 150 14.55 -15.16 -10.49
CA PRO A 150 14.21 -15.39 -9.09
C PRO A 150 12.74 -15.04 -8.79
N VAL A 151 12.28 -13.85 -9.08
CA VAL A 151 10.88 -13.43 -8.83
C VAL A 151 10.48 -12.47 -9.93
N VAL A 152 9.51 -12.82 -10.74
CA VAL A 152 9.27 -12.02 -11.93
C VAL A 152 8.05 -11.13 -11.80
N LEU A 153 6.87 -11.68 -11.70
CA LEU A 153 5.62 -10.92 -11.64
C LEU A 153 4.56 -11.68 -10.85
N GLY A 154 3.64 -10.97 -10.23
CA GLY A 154 2.45 -11.50 -9.60
C GLY A 154 2.55 -11.56 -8.07
N TYR A 155 1.57 -12.22 -7.50
CA TYR A 155 1.36 -12.30 -6.06
C TYR A 155 2.46 -13.09 -5.36
N MET A 156 3.15 -12.43 -4.44
CA MET A 156 4.31 -12.95 -3.72
C MET A 156 4.09 -13.02 -2.21
N GLY A 157 2.94 -12.62 -1.71
CA GLY A 157 2.62 -12.56 -0.31
C GLY A 157 1.60 -11.49 -0.02
N PHE A 158 1.43 -11.18 1.24
CA PHE A 158 0.46 -10.18 1.70
C PHE A 158 0.98 -9.42 2.92
N THR A 159 0.56 -8.18 3.04
CA THR A 159 0.89 -7.32 4.19
C THR A 159 0.03 -7.66 5.41
N ASN A 160 0.43 -7.17 6.57
CA ASN A 160 -0.34 -7.25 7.81
C ASN A 160 -1.66 -6.46 7.81
N THR A 161 -1.98 -5.79 6.71
CA THR A 161 -3.26 -5.11 6.45
C THR A 161 -4.03 -5.73 5.30
N GLY A 162 -3.53 -6.86 4.75
CA GLY A 162 -4.19 -7.63 3.71
C GLY A 162 -3.97 -7.13 2.28
N LEU A 163 -3.02 -6.24 2.04
CA LEU A 163 -2.63 -5.84 0.69
C LEU A 163 -1.73 -6.91 0.07
N ASN A 164 -1.84 -7.11 -1.23
CA ASN A 164 -0.97 -8.03 -1.93
C ASN A 164 0.46 -7.48 -2.02
N ILE A 165 1.44 -8.36 -1.93
CA ILE A 165 2.84 -8.08 -2.18
C ILE A 165 3.20 -8.69 -3.54
N PHE A 166 3.87 -7.90 -4.38
CA PHE A 166 4.51 -8.34 -5.61
C PHE A 166 6.03 -8.38 -5.43
N GLY A 167 6.71 -9.02 -6.38
CA GLY A 167 8.17 -9.05 -6.39
C GLY A 167 8.81 -7.71 -6.75
N PRO A 168 10.13 -7.64 -6.78
CA PRO A 168 10.90 -6.41 -7.03
C PRO A 168 10.89 -5.97 -8.50
N THR A 169 10.00 -6.52 -9.31
CA THR A 169 9.92 -6.25 -10.75
C THR A 169 8.53 -5.81 -11.15
N GLU A 170 8.44 -4.93 -12.12
CA GLU A 170 7.18 -4.48 -12.72
C GLU A 170 7.09 -4.87 -14.20
N GLY A 171 5.91 -5.37 -14.60
CA GLY A 171 5.58 -5.65 -15.99
C GLY A 171 5.35 -4.36 -16.77
N GLY A 172 6.41 -3.79 -17.32
CA GLY A 172 6.37 -2.49 -17.94
C GLY A 172 5.53 -2.40 -19.21
N GLN A 173 4.85 -1.30 -19.36
CA GLN A 173 4.30 -0.81 -20.62
C GLN A 173 5.04 0.49 -21.01
N PRO A 174 5.71 0.58 -22.11
CA PRO A 174 5.84 -0.42 -23.21
C PRO A 174 6.71 -1.63 -22.86
N ALA A 175 6.59 -2.70 -23.63
CA ALA A 175 7.27 -3.99 -23.38
C ALA A 175 8.80 -3.91 -23.20
N ASN A 176 9.42 -2.83 -23.66
CA ASN A 176 10.84 -2.56 -23.47
C ASN A 176 11.21 -2.05 -22.07
N GLN A 177 10.24 -1.88 -21.19
CA GLN A 177 10.41 -1.60 -19.76
C GLN A 177 9.96 -2.79 -18.89
N ALA A 178 9.64 -3.91 -19.53
CA ALA A 178 9.25 -5.11 -18.82
C ALA A 178 10.32 -5.53 -17.80
N TYR A 179 9.85 -5.96 -16.61
CA TYR A 179 10.69 -6.38 -15.50
C TYR A 179 11.66 -5.30 -14.99
N GLY A 180 11.27 -4.04 -15.13
CA GLY A 180 12.00 -2.93 -14.55
C GLY A 180 11.78 -2.82 -13.05
N ASP A 181 12.66 -2.08 -12.40
CA ASP A 181 12.59 -1.75 -10.99
C ASP A 181 11.51 -0.69 -10.75
N PRO A 182 10.44 -0.99 -10.00
CA PRO A 182 9.35 -0.03 -9.77
C PRO A 182 9.76 1.14 -8.86
N VAL A 183 10.70 0.93 -7.94
CA VAL A 183 11.25 1.99 -7.08
C VAL A 183 12.10 2.94 -7.92
N TYR A 184 13.04 2.40 -8.68
CA TYR A 184 13.89 3.20 -9.58
C TYR A 184 13.05 3.98 -10.62
N ASN A 185 11.98 3.37 -11.13
CA ASN A 185 11.08 3.99 -12.10
C ASN A 185 10.11 5.00 -11.48
N ASN A 186 10.12 5.15 -10.14
CA ASN A 186 9.29 6.09 -9.39
C ASN A 186 7.79 5.96 -9.72
N ILE A 187 7.30 4.73 -9.72
CA ILE A 187 5.88 4.41 -9.98
C ILE A 187 5.11 3.94 -8.74
N LEU A 188 5.75 3.99 -7.57
CA LEU A 188 5.16 3.63 -6.28
C LEU A 188 4.79 4.88 -5.50
N ASP A 189 3.73 4.78 -4.69
CA ASP A 189 3.40 5.78 -3.69
C ASP A 189 4.35 5.71 -2.48
N ASP A 190 4.18 6.61 -1.51
CA ASP A 190 5.04 6.71 -0.33
C ASP A 190 4.98 5.46 0.59
N CYS A 191 3.98 4.60 0.43
CA CYS A 191 3.86 3.31 1.14
C CYS A 191 4.41 2.12 0.34
N GLY A 192 4.95 2.37 -0.85
CA GLY A 192 5.61 1.35 -1.66
C GLY A 192 4.68 0.56 -2.57
N GLY A 193 3.50 1.09 -2.89
CA GLY A 193 2.50 0.43 -3.71
C GLY A 193 1.97 1.23 -4.88
N HIS A 194 1.23 0.57 -5.74
CA HIS A 194 0.49 1.16 -6.84
C HIS A 194 -0.64 0.23 -7.33
N THR A 195 -1.37 0.67 -8.35
CA THR A 195 -2.41 -0.15 -9.01
C THR A 195 -1.96 -0.68 -10.37
N ALA A 196 -2.26 -1.96 -10.63
CA ALA A 196 -2.27 -2.53 -11.97
C ALA A 196 -3.61 -3.22 -12.22
N PHE A 197 -3.86 -4.38 -11.59
CA PHE A 197 -5.17 -5.06 -11.57
C PHE A 197 -5.88 -4.85 -10.23
N ALA A 198 -5.12 -4.80 -9.15
CA ALA A 198 -5.50 -4.43 -7.79
C ALA A 198 -4.37 -3.59 -7.22
N TYR A 199 -4.60 -2.94 -6.08
CA TYR A 199 -3.51 -2.30 -5.36
C TYR A 199 -2.56 -3.38 -4.80
N HIS A 200 -1.26 -3.16 -4.94
CA HIS A 200 -0.22 -4.05 -4.41
C HIS A 200 1.07 -3.30 -4.11
N ASN A 201 1.90 -3.88 -3.25
CA ASN A 201 3.15 -3.30 -2.81
C ASN A 201 4.34 -4.02 -3.44
N HIS A 202 5.36 -3.28 -3.89
CA HIS A 202 6.67 -3.77 -4.32
C HIS A 202 7.77 -3.46 -3.30
N ALA A 203 7.50 -2.53 -2.41
CA ALA A 203 8.32 -2.19 -1.24
C ALA A 203 7.39 -1.95 -0.04
N LEU A 204 7.90 -2.01 1.18
CA LEU A 204 7.11 -1.82 2.39
C LEU A 204 7.74 -0.71 3.24
N ASN A 205 7.11 0.44 3.29
CA ASN A 205 7.46 1.47 4.25
C ASN A 205 6.85 1.12 5.61
N PHE A 206 7.67 0.77 6.61
CA PHE A 206 7.19 0.35 7.94
C PHE A 206 6.25 1.36 8.61
N ARG A 207 6.34 2.64 8.27
CA ARG A 207 5.44 3.67 8.80
C ARG A 207 3.98 3.43 8.42
N CYS A 208 3.74 2.83 7.25
CA CYS A 208 2.41 2.49 6.78
C CYS A 208 1.85 1.22 7.43
N PHE A 209 2.71 0.32 7.90
CA PHE A 209 2.35 -1.02 8.35
C PHE A 209 2.60 -1.26 9.85
N ASN A 210 2.67 -0.21 10.65
CA ASN A 210 2.75 -0.28 12.10
C ASN A 210 1.45 0.26 12.74
N PRO A 211 1.19 0.04 14.04
CA PRO A 211 -0.05 0.47 14.68
C PRO A 211 -0.37 1.97 14.59
N ASN A 212 0.64 2.83 14.40
CA ASN A 212 0.44 4.27 14.17
C ASN A 212 0.24 4.62 12.69
N GLY A 213 0.38 3.65 11.80
CA GLY A 213 0.19 3.80 10.35
C GLY A 213 -1.27 3.77 9.89
N LEU A 214 -2.22 3.58 10.81
CA LEU A 214 -3.66 3.58 10.48
C LEU A 214 -4.21 5.01 10.36
N THR A 215 -3.57 5.83 9.54
CA THR A 215 -3.93 7.22 9.23
C THR A 215 -4.07 7.43 7.74
N ALA A 216 -4.56 8.61 7.33
CA ALA A 216 -4.76 8.91 5.91
C ALA A 216 -3.44 9.01 5.13
N ASN A 217 -2.38 9.53 5.75
CA ASN A 217 -1.07 9.75 5.12
C ASN A 217 0.07 9.19 5.99
N PRO A 218 0.11 7.86 6.24
CA PRO A 218 0.97 7.29 7.25
C PRO A 218 2.47 7.50 6.99
N ALA A 219 2.89 7.55 5.74
CA ALA A 219 4.29 7.76 5.37
C ALA A 219 4.81 9.15 5.75
N THR A 220 3.96 10.16 5.79
CA THR A 220 4.31 11.57 6.00
C THR A 220 3.75 12.17 7.26
N ASP A 221 2.74 11.56 7.87
CA ASP A 221 2.14 12.05 9.12
C ASP A 221 3.16 11.97 10.26
N PRO A 222 3.14 12.94 11.20
CA PRO A 222 3.97 12.87 12.38
C PRO A 222 3.69 11.60 13.17
N GLN A 223 4.72 10.78 13.38
CA GLN A 223 4.63 9.55 14.17
C GLN A 223 5.57 9.62 15.37
N PRO A 224 5.24 8.93 16.48
CA PRO A 224 6.17 8.84 17.63
C PRO A 224 7.52 8.28 17.13
N GLU A 225 8.61 8.80 17.68
CA GLU A 225 9.97 8.27 17.46
C GLU A 225 10.14 6.91 18.17
N ILE A 226 9.27 5.95 17.85
CA ILE A 226 9.36 4.58 18.35
C ILE A 226 9.87 3.73 17.19
N LEU A 227 11.07 3.21 17.35
CA LEU A 227 11.56 2.12 16.54
C LEU A 227 10.79 0.85 16.92
N TYR A 228 10.01 0.34 16.01
CA TYR A 228 9.44 -0.99 16.14
C TYR A 228 10.51 -1.98 15.70
N THR A 229 11.03 -2.76 16.63
CA THR A 229 12.01 -3.80 16.31
C THR A 229 11.31 -5.10 15.97
N SER A 230 11.77 -5.78 14.91
CA SER A 230 11.21 -7.06 14.46
C SER A 230 9.70 -7.02 14.23
N LEU A 231 9.18 -5.88 13.75
CA LEU A 231 7.77 -5.73 13.44
C LEU A 231 7.42 -6.54 12.18
N ILE A 232 6.42 -7.41 12.26
CA ILE A 232 5.94 -8.17 11.11
C ILE A 232 5.10 -7.22 10.22
N LEU A 233 5.59 -6.96 9.02
CA LEU A 233 4.89 -6.15 8.00
C LEU A 233 4.01 -7.00 7.09
N GLY A 234 4.27 -8.30 7.02
CA GLY A 234 3.55 -9.23 6.16
C GLY A 234 4.13 -10.64 6.19
N PHE A 235 3.70 -11.47 5.26
CA PHE A 235 4.12 -12.87 5.15
C PHE A 235 4.39 -13.25 3.70
N GLY A 236 5.43 -14.03 3.49
CA GLY A 236 5.76 -14.65 2.20
C GLY A 236 4.82 -15.79 1.83
N PRO A 237 4.88 -16.30 0.60
CA PRO A 237 4.05 -17.40 0.13
C PRO A 237 4.42 -18.75 0.75
N ASP A 238 5.53 -18.81 1.43
CA ASP A 238 6.04 -19.96 2.20
C ASP A 238 5.71 -19.87 3.69
N GLY A 239 5.04 -18.80 4.13
CA GLY A 239 4.61 -18.56 5.50
C GLY A 239 5.65 -17.88 6.39
N PHE A 240 6.86 -17.63 5.92
CA PHE A 240 7.82 -16.85 6.69
C PHE A 240 7.42 -15.39 6.75
N PRO A 241 7.62 -14.75 7.92
CA PRO A 241 7.29 -13.33 8.09
C PRO A 241 8.29 -12.43 7.35
N ILE A 242 7.81 -11.25 7.01
CA ILE A 242 8.61 -10.13 6.51
C ILE A 242 8.71 -9.13 7.65
N PHE A 243 9.91 -8.95 8.20
CA PHE A 243 10.16 -7.95 9.24
C PHE A 243 10.45 -6.58 8.61
N ASN A 244 10.30 -5.56 9.43
CA ASN A 244 10.76 -4.21 9.06
C ASN A 244 12.30 -4.14 9.05
N GLU A 245 12.82 -2.95 8.75
CA GLU A 245 14.24 -2.66 8.61
C GLU A 245 15.02 -2.57 9.93
N TYR A 246 14.40 -2.90 11.09
CA TYR A 246 15.04 -2.77 12.41
C TYR A 246 14.80 -4.01 13.27
N GLU A 247 15.87 -4.53 13.83
CA GLU A 247 15.82 -5.62 14.80
C GLU A 247 16.98 -5.57 15.79
N TYR A 248 16.94 -6.40 16.82
CA TYR A 248 18.10 -6.62 17.69
C TYR A 248 18.91 -7.82 17.22
N ALA A 249 20.23 -7.62 17.04
CA ALA A 249 21.15 -8.69 16.67
C ALA A 249 20.98 -9.88 17.62
N ASN A 250 20.74 -11.06 17.07
CA ASN A 250 20.48 -12.29 17.86
C ASN A 250 19.40 -12.10 18.96
N ASN A 251 18.46 -11.23 18.78
CA ASN A 251 17.39 -10.93 19.75
C ASN A 251 17.93 -10.52 21.15
N ASP A 252 19.10 -9.90 21.23
CA ASP A 252 19.79 -9.56 22.48
C ASP A 252 19.18 -8.37 23.24
N GLY A 253 18.29 -7.63 22.63
CA GLY A 253 17.61 -6.46 23.20
C GLY A 253 18.53 -5.26 23.46
N VAL A 254 19.74 -5.27 22.92
CA VAL A 254 20.77 -4.24 23.17
C VAL A 254 21.35 -3.68 21.87
N ASN A 255 21.76 -4.55 20.96
CA ASN A 255 22.43 -4.17 19.72
C ASN A 255 21.41 -4.03 18.61
N LEU A 256 20.85 -2.82 18.46
CA LEU A 256 19.95 -2.50 17.35
C LEU A 256 20.74 -2.49 16.04
N VAL A 257 20.28 -3.25 15.06
CA VAL A 257 20.82 -3.33 13.72
C VAL A 257 19.74 -2.99 12.68
N SER A 258 20.18 -2.57 11.51
CA SER A 258 19.34 -2.43 10.34
C SER A 258 19.86 -3.39 9.27
N PRO A 259 19.23 -4.55 9.10
CA PRO A 259 19.60 -5.50 8.08
C PRO A 259 19.58 -4.89 6.68
N GLN A 260 20.59 -5.20 5.89
CA GLN A 260 20.80 -4.61 4.57
C GLN A 260 20.80 -5.68 3.49
N SER A 261 20.26 -5.34 2.34
CA SER A 261 20.40 -6.19 1.16
C SER A 261 21.86 -6.43 0.80
N SER A 262 22.16 -7.62 0.33
CA SER A 262 23.47 -7.97 -0.23
C SER A 262 23.53 -7.83 -1.76
N TYR A 263 22.48 -7.29 -2.37
CA TYR A 263 22.50 -6.96 -3.79
C TYR A 263 23.19 -5.62 -4.04
N GLU A 264 24.01 -5.56 -5.07
CA GLU A 264 24.70 -4.36 -5.49
C GLU A 264 24.38 -4.03 -6.95
N LEU A 265 24.16 -2.76 -7.24
CA LEU A 265 23.97 -2.32 -8.62
C LEU A 265 25.29 -2.47 -9.38
N ILE A 266 25.29 -3.23 -10.46
CA ILE A 266 26.46 -3.44 -11.33
C ILE A 266 26.83 -2.12 -12.00
N ASP A 267 28.12 -1.77 -11.93
CA ASP A 267 28.60 -0.50 -12.47
C ASP A 267 28.25 -0.30 -13.94
N GLY A 268 27.61 0.82 -14.23
CA GLY A 268 27.16 1.18 -15.56
C GLY A 268 25.85 0.51 -16.02
N GLN A 269 25.23 -0.34 -15.21
CA GLN A 269 23.92 -0.90 -15.50
C GLN A 269 22.78 0.06 -15.09
N ASN A 270 21.60 -0.18 -15.66
CA ASN A 270 20.41 0.63 -15.42
C ASN A 270 19.21 -0.28 -15.10
N PRO A 271 18.68 -0.25 -13.88
CA PRO A 271 17.59 -1.12 -13.46
C PRO A 271 16.21 -0.72 -14.02
N GLN A 272 16.14 0.32 -14.84
CA GLN A 272 14.89 0.71 -15.51
C GLN A 272 14.21 -0.44 -16.25
N ARG A 273 15.00 -1.42 -16.71
CA ARG A 273 14.58 -2.63 -17.42
C ARG A 273 15.42 -3.81 -16.98
N TYR A 274 14.83 -5.00 -16.97
CA TYR A 274 15.56 -6.23 -16.66
C TYR A 274 16.37 -6.10 -15.37
N VAL A 275 15.64 -5.76 -14.29
CA VAL A 275 16.26 -5.40 -13.01
C VAL A 275 17.27 -6.43 -12.51
N PHE A 276 17.02 -7.73 -12.69
CA PHE A 276 17.95 -8.78 -12.29
C PHE A 276 19.23 -8.87 -13.14
N ASP A 277 19.27 -8.22 -14.31
CA ASP A 277 20.51 -8.05 -15.07
C ASP A 277 21.31 -6.84 -14.59
N ALA A 278 20.69 -5.95 -13.81
CA ALA A 278 21.29 -4.73 -13.31
C ALA A 278 21.89 -4.88 -11.91
N TYR A 279 21.44 -5.84 -11.13
CA TYR A 279 21.95 -6.10 -9.78
C TYR A 279 22.63 -7.47 -9.71
N GLU A 280 23.64 -7.56 -8.87
CA GLU A 280 24.29 -8.83 -8.52
C GLU A 280 24.25 -9.06 -7.02
N TYR A 281 24.04 -10.32 -6.62
CA TYR A 281 24.17 -10.73 -5.24
C TYR A 281 25.66 -10.87 -4.89
N VAL A 282 26.08 -10.18 -3.83
CA VAL A 282 27.44 -10.22 -3.31
C VAL A 282 27.42 -10.81 -1.91
N GLU A 283 27.85 -12.06 -1.76
CA GLU A 283 27.90 -12.74 -0.47
C GLU A 283 28.72 -11.93 0.54
N LYS A 284 28.18 -11.71 1.73
CA LYS A 284 28.79 -10.95 2.83
C LYS A 284 29.00 -11.87 4.05
N ASP A 285 30.07 -11.61 4.78
CA ASP A 285 30.46 -12.44 5.92
C ASP A 285 29.61 -12.22 7.20
N ASN A 286 28.93 -11.07 7.32
CA ASN A 286 28.15 -10.72 8.52
C ASN A 286 26.66 -10.78 8.27
N LEU A 287 26.08 -11.97 8.47
CA LEU A 287 24.63 -12.23 8.27
C LEU A 287 23.73 -11.60 9.34
N GLU A 288 24.24 -11.02 10.40
CA GLU A 288 23.46 -10.19 11.32
C GLU A 288 23.12 -8.80 10.71
N ILE A 289 23.91 -8.37 9.72
CA ILE A 289 23.71 -7.09 9.05
C ILE A 289 23.32 -7.30 7.60
N TYR A 290 23.96 -8.26 6.92
CA TYR A 290 23.74 -8.50 5.49
C TYR A 290 22.87 -9.74 5.27
N LEU A 291 21.84 -9.54 4.49
CA LEU A 291 20.86 -10.58 4.18
C LEU A 291 21.36 -11.52 3.09
N ASP A 292 20.82 -12.73 3.04
CA ASP A 292 21.11 -13.70 1.99
C ASP A 292 20.50 -13.30 0.63
N GLU A 293 20.66 -14.16 -0.38
CA GLU A 293 20.12 -13.89 -1.74
C GLU A 293 18.60 -13.80 -1.81
N CYS A 294 17.88 -14.25 -0.79
CA CYS A 294 16.44 -14.09 -0.68
C CYS A 294 16.02 -12.87 0.14
N ASN A 295 16.98 -12.05 0.59
CA ASN A 295 16.77 -10.89 1.43
C ASN A 295 16.22 -11.24 2.83
N GLY A 296 16.74 -12.31 3.40
CA GLY A 296 16.40 -12.78 4.73
C GLY A 296 17.59 -13.41 5.44
N HIS A 297 17.36 -13.89 6.64
CA HIS A 297 18.37 -14.60 7.41
C HIS A 297 17.74 -15.48 8.51
N SER A 298 18.58 -16.27 9.18
CA SER A 298 18.19 -17.16 10.25
C SER A 298 18.92 -16.82 11.53
N HIS A 299 18.20 -16.34 12.54
CA HIS A 299 18.69 -16.14 13.90
C HIS A 299 17.52 -16.05 14.89
N ASP A 300 17.81 -16.02 16.19
CA ASP A 300 16.80 -15.87 17.22
C ASP A 300 16.05 -14.54 17.07
N ASN A 301 14.74 -14.60 17.11
CA ASN A 301 13.85 -13.43 17.00
C ASN A 301 12.67 -13.56 17.99
N PRO A 302 11.97 -12.46 18.33
CA PRO A 302 10.93 -12.47 19.36
C PRO A 302 9.69 -13.30 18.98
N HIS A 303 9.53 -13.66 17.73
CA HIS A 303 8.38 -14.41 17.23
C HIS A 303 8.65 -15.91 17.08
N GLY A 304 9.92 -16.34 17.20
CA GLY A 304 10.32 -17.74 17.19
C GLY A 304 10.37 -18.41 15.81
N TYR A 305 10.46 -17.63 14.74
CA TYR A 305 10.66 -18.16 13.40
C TYR A 305 12.12 -18.55 13.17
N GLU A 306 12.36 -19.69 12.50
CA GLU A 306 13.72 -20.13 12.17
C GLU A 306 14.37 -19.27 11.08
N TYR A 307 13.56 -18.64 10.24
CA TYR A 307 14.00 -17.76 9.16
C TYR A 307 12.96 -16.63 8.98
N HIS A 308 13.41 -15.47 8.53
CA HIS A 308 12.53 -14.35 8.18
C HIS A 308 13.16 -13.48 7.08
N TYR A 309 12.31 -12.82 6.33
CA TYR A 309 12.69 -11.80 5.36
C TYR A 309 12.70 -10.42 5.99
N HIS A 310 13.34 -9.47 5.32
CA HIS A 310 13.29 -8.06 5.70
C HIS A 310 12.77 -7.17 4.58
N ALA A 311 11.99 -6.15 4.93
CA ALA A 311 11.84 -5.00 4.08
C ALA A 311 13.13 -4.17 4.13
N THR A 312 13.67 -3.79 2.97
CA THR A 312 14.91 -3.01 2.85
C THR A 312 14.71 -1.81 1.94
N GLU A 313 15.52 -0.76 2.12
CA GLU A 313 15.51 0.41 1.23
C GLU A 313 16.08 0.07 -0.15
N ASP A 314 17.02 -0.89 -0.19
CA ASP A 314 17.70 -1.30 -1.41
C ASP A 314 17.04 -2.54 -2.03
N PHE A 315 17.27 -2.73 -3.35
CA PHE A 315 16.86 -3.93 -4.08
C PHE A 315 17.29 -5.22 -3.35
N PRO A 316 16.44 -6.24 -3.19
CA PRO A 316 15.13 -6.46 -3.82
C PRO A 316 13.93 -5.92 -3.00
N TYR A 317 14.08 -5.01 -2.09
CA TYR A 317 13.09 -4.29 -1.29
C TYR A 317 12.32 -5.15 -0.29
N ILE A 318 11.98 -6.39 -0.63
CA ILE A 318 11.30 -7.35 0.23
C ILE A 318 12.01 -8.70 0.13
N TYR A 319 11.93 -9.36 -1.00
CA TYR A 319 12.67 -10.61 -1.26
C TYR A 319 12.81 -10.90 -2.76
N GLY A 320 13.91 -11.57 -3.11
CA GLY A 320 14.23 -11.95 -4.49
C GLY A 320 13.95 -13.41 -4.81
N CYS A 321 13.74 -14.24 -3.78
CA CYS A 321 13.43 -15.66 -3.85
C CYS A 321 12.78 -16.11 -2.55
N ILE A 322 12.41 -17.37 -2.40
CA ILE A 322 11.89 -17.93 -1.15
C ILE A 322 12.74 -19.09 -0.63
N ARG A 323 12.84 -19.17 0.69
CA ARG A 323 13.63 -20.19 1.40
C ARG A 323 12.80 -21.35 1.92
N GLY A 324 11.51 -21.12 2.17
CA GLY A 324 10.59 -22.15 2.63
C GLY A 324 10.00 -22.98 1.49
N GLU A 325 9.15 -23.94 1.86
CA GLU A 325 8.29 -24.65 0.89
C GLU A 325 7.24 -23.66 0.36
N PRO A 326 7.20 -23.38 -0.94
CA PRO A 326 6.13 -22.56 -1.48
C PRO A 326 4.79 -23.26 -1.33
N PHE A 327 3.93 -22.73 -0.48
CA PHE A 327 2.60 -23.25 -0.29
C PHE A 327 1.64 -22.53 -1.23
N GLY A 328 1.13 -23.25 -2.22
CA GLY A 328 0.06 -22.74 -3.07
C GLY A 328 0.38 -21.47 -3.87
N ILE A 329 1.52 -21.44 -4.56
CA ILE A 329 1.73 -20.47 -5.65
C ILE A 329 0.68 -20.77 -6.71
N GLY A 330 -0.44 -20.07 -6.64
CA GLY A 330 -1.63 -20.29 -7.48
C GLY A 330 -2.95 -20.21 -6.72
N GLY A 331 -2.93 -19.97 -5.40
CA GLY A 331 -4.13 -19.81 -4.58
C GLY A 331 -4.65 -18.38 -4.46
N GLY A 332 -3.85 -17.38 -4.75
CA GLY A 332 -4.29 -15.99 -4.83
C GLY A 332 -4.92 -15.73 -6.18
N GLY A 333 -6.23 -15.56 -6.22
CA GLY A 333 -6.92 -14.97 -7.37
C GLY A 333 -6.86 -15.72 -8.70
N GLN A 334 -7.26 -16.98 -8.75
CA GLN A 334 -7.80 -17.51 -10.01
C GLN A 334 -9.21 -16.92 -10.29
N GLY A 335 -9.25 -15.63 -10.53
CA GLY A 335 -10.40 -14.88 -11.00
C GLY A 335 -10.14 -14.20 -12.34
N GLY A 336 -9.28 -14.77 -13.17
CA GLY A 336 -9.03 -14.30 -14.54
C GLY A 336 -9.29 -15.44 -15.50
N ASN A 337 -10.55 -15.63 -15.94
CA ASN A 337 -10.80 -16.31 -17.18
C ASN A 337 -10.03 -15.58 -18.29
N ASN A 338 -8.94 -16.18 -18.74
CA ASN A 338 -8.35 -15.86 -20.03
C ASN A 338 -9.35 -16.29 -21.12
N ASN A 339 -10.25 -15.41 -21.47
CA ASN A 339 -10.97 -15.36 -22.75
C ASN A 339 -11.12 -13.87 -23.08
N ASP A 340 -10.13 -13.32 -23.76
CA ASP A 340 -10.21 -12.56 -25.02
C ASP A 340 -8.83 -12.07 -25.42
#